data_b77c52b195f7da7fa082bb01b7c6e239
#
_entry.id   b77c52b195f7da7fa082bb01b7c6e239
#
_cell.length_a   1.000
_cell.length_b   1.000
_cell.length_c   1.000
_cell.angle_alpha   90.00
_cell.angle_beta   90.00
_cell.angle_gamma   90.00
#
_symmetry.space_group_name_H-M   'P 1'
#
loop_
_entity.id
_entity.type
_entity.pdbx_description
1 polymer ?
#
loop_
_entity_poly.entity_id
_entity_poly.type
_entity_poly.pdbx_seq_one_letter_code
_entity_poly.pdbx_strand_id
1 'polypeptide(L)'
;EDKRALINVEVEKILSALELNSNGALRRTSKDKFFLVMHKKELKKLEAEKFSILDTIRHIDYGNNLPVTISIGIGIDGDTLNENLKLATGALDLALGRGGDQAVVKTKDKFVFYGGKSKAVEKKTKVKSRLIGHALREVIQQSDQVYIMGHKYPDMDAMGAAVGVYDICKSCNKTANIVLQSVNESIEIFINKINENNYYKKLFIGKEEAIDNCTKNTLVVVVDTHRPNYTECEELLKLSEKVVVIDHHRRGVEFINDAVLLFHEIYVSSTCEMVTEL
;
A
#
# COMPACT_ATOMS: atom_id res chain seq x y z
N GLU A 1 23.56 0.29 4.45
CA GLU A 1 23.82 -0.89 3.57
C GLU A 1 24.05 -2.16 4.38
N ASP A 2 24.82 -2.12 5.46
CA ASP A 2 25.17 -3.32 6.27
C ASP A 2 23.95 -4.03 6.89
N LYS A 3 22.98 -3.30 7.43
CA LYS A 3 21.79 -3.90 8.08
C LYS A 3 20.95 -4.74 7.11
N ARG A 4 20.80 -4.31 5.87
CA ARG A 4 20.03 -5.03 4.84
C ARG A 4 20.72 -6.35 4.44
N ALA A 5 22.03 -6.35 4.40
CA ALA A 5 22.80 -7.56 4.13
C ALA A 5 22.65 -8.58 5.27
N LEU A 6 22.73 -8.13 6.54
CA LEU A 6 22.53 -8.97 7.72
C LEU A 6 21.10 -9.57 7.75
N ILE A 7 20.08 -8.79 7.49
CA ILE A 7 18.69 -9.27 7.40
C ILE A 7 18.55 -10.35 6.33
N ASN A 8 19.10 -10.13 5.13
CA ASN A 8 19.04 -11.10 4.04
C ASN A 8 19.73 -12.42 4.43
N VAL A 9 20.90 -12.37 5.06
CA VAL A 9 21.62 -13.55 5.53
C VAL A 9 20.79 -14.32 6.56
N GLU A 10 20.14 -13.63 7.48
CA GLU A 10 19.32 -14.30 8.50
C GLU A 10 18.05 -14.92 7.89
N VAL A 11 17.39 -14.26 6.96
CA VAL A 11 16.28 -14.83 6.19
C VAL A 11 16.73 -16.08 5.43
N GLU A 12 17.88 -16.02 4.75
CA GLU A 12 18.44 -17.18 4.04
C GLU A 12 18.74 -18.35 4.98
N LYS A 13 19.28 -18.12 6.17
CA LYS A 13 19.49 -19.18 7.17
C LYS A 13 18.18 -19.86 7.59
N ILE A 14 17.14 -19.08 7.87
CA ILE A 14 15.83 -19.61 8.24
C ILE A 14 15.24 -20.46 7.10
N LEU A 15 15.32 -19.98 5.85
CA LEU A 15 14.83 -20.70 4.68
C LEU A 15 15.65 -21.97 4.40
N SER A 16 16.97 -21.93 4.57
CA SER A 16 17.85 -23.11 4.44
C SER A 16 17.57 -24.16 5.51
N ALA A 17 17.27 -23.73 6.74
CA ALA A 17 16.83 -24.65 7.78
C ALA A 17 15.49 -25.32 7.42
N LEU A 18 14.55 -24.59 6.83
CA LEU A 18 13.30 -25.15 6.31
C LEU A 18 13.55 -26.16 5.19
N GLU A 19 14.47 -25.86 4.25
CA GLU A 19 14.88 -26.78 3.18
C GLU A 19 15.39 -28.11 3.74
N LEU A 20 16.36 -28.04 4.67
CA LEU A 20 16.96 -29.22 5.32
C LEU A 20 15.91 -30.05 6.06
N ASN A 21 15.05 -29.42 6.84
CA ASN A 21 14.02 -30.09 7.64
C ASN A 21 12.91 -30.72 6.78
N SER A 22 12.68 -30.19 5.59
CA SER A 22 11.64 -30.66 4.66
C SER A 22 12.17 -31.62 3.59
N ASN A 23 13.47 -31.96 3.57
CA ASN A 23 14.11 -32.63 2.44
C ASN A 23 13.69 -32.01 1.10
N GLY A 24 13.60 -30.68 1.06
CA GLY A 24 13.21 -29.90 -0.09
C GLY A 24 14.41 -29.50 -0.94
N ALA A 25 14.13 -28.70 -1.96
CA ALA A 25 15.16 -28.03 -2.75
C ALA A 25 14.83 -26.54 -2.83
N LEU A 26 15.70 -25.70 -2.25
CA LEU A 26 15.57 -24.26 -2.22
C LEU A 26 16.46 -23.61 -3.28
N ARG A 27 15.91 -22.66 -4.02
CA ARG A 27 16.67 -21.85 -4.97
C ARG A 27 16.29 -20.39 -4.86
N ARG A 28 17.29 -19.52 -4.73
CA ARG A 28 17.09 -18.09 -4.88
C ARG A 28 16.95 -17.74 -6.35
N THR A 29 15.86 -17.09 -6.76
CA THR A 29 15.56 -16.71 -8.15
C THR A 29 15.81 -15.24 -8.44
N SER A 30 15.71 -14.40 -7.42
CA SER A 30 16.07 -12.98 -7.49
C SER A 30 16.53 -12.45 -6.13
N LYS A 31 16.78 -11.15 -6.00
CA LYS A 31 17.30 -10.52 -4.79
C LYS A 31 16.41 -10.77 -3.56
N ASP A 32 15.11 -10.91 -3.77
CA ASP A 32 14.06 -10.99 -2.74
C ASP A 32 13.09 -12.16 -2.94
N LYS A 33 13.38 -13.07 -3.90
CA LYS A 33 12.52 -14.21 -4.23
C LYS A 33 13.25 -15.54 -4.13
N PHE A 34 12.60 -16.47 -3.48
CA PHE A 34 13.04 -17.81 -3.30
C PHE A 34 12.00 -18.77 -3.87
N PHE A 35 12.46 -19.89 -4.38
CA PHE A 35 11.64 -20.99 -4.86
C PHE A 35 11.99 -22.24 -4.08
N LEU A 36 11.00 -22.88 -3.46
CA LEU A 36 11.17 -24.08 -2.66
C LEU A 36 10.24 -25.19 -3.20
N VAL A 37 10.82 -26.36 -3.44
CA VAL A 37 10.08 -27.58 -3.75
C VAL A 37 10.20 -28.53 -2.58
N MET A 38 9.08 -29.09 -2.10
CA MET A 38 9.04 -30.03 -1.00
C MET A 38 7.95 -31.08 -1.19
N HIS A 39 8.03 -32.18 -0.43
CA HIS A 39 6.97 -33.17 -0.39
C HIS A 39 5.72 -32.65 0.29
N LYS A 40 4.54 -33.05 -0.21
CA LYS A 40 3.22 -32.67 0.33
C LYS A 40 3.07 -33.00 1.82
N LYS A 41 3.70 -34.08 2.31
CA LYS A 41 3.69 -34.43 3.74
C LYS A 41 4.33 -33.38 4.64
N GLU A 42 5.37 -32.69 4.15
CA GLU A 42 6.05 -31.63 4.90
C GLU A 42 5.21 -30.34 4.91
N LEU A 43 4.49 -30.06 3.83
CA LEU A 43 3.53 -28.96 3.82
C LEU A 43 2.48 -29.13 4.91
N LYS A 44 1.96 -30.36 5.14
CA LYS A 44 0.98 -30.61 6.22
C LYS A 44 1.54 -30.28 7.62
N LYS A 45 2.84 -30.41 7.85
CA LYS A 45 3.48 -29.99 9.10
C LYS A 45 3.46 -28.47 9.23
N LEU A 46 3.84 -27.75 8.16
CA LEU A 46 3.78 -26.29 8.15
C LEU A 46 2.37 -25.76 8.37
N GLU A 47 1.37 -26.43 7.78
CA GLU A 47 -0.05 -26.09 7.98
C GLU A 47 -0.48 -26.31 9.44
N ALA A 48 -0.07 -27.45 10.04
CA ALA A 48 -0.35 -27.76 11.45
C ALA A 48 0.28 -26.72 12.40
N GLU A 49 1.47 -26.23 12.07
CA GLU A 49 2.18 -25.15 12.78
C GLU A 49 1.69 -23.76 12.37
N LYS A 50 0.66 -23.66 11.51
CA LYS A 50 0.11 -22.40 10.97
C LYS A 50 1.16 -21.47 10.36
N PHE A 51 2.19 -22.07 9.72
CA PHE A 51 3.31 -21.34 9.14
C PHE A 51 4.04 -20.45 10.15
N SER A 52 4.46 -21.02 11.28
CA SER A 52 5.23 -20.35 12.34
C SER A 52 6.49 -19.63 11.84
N ILE A 53 7.00 -20.01 10.66
CA ILE A 53 8.11 -19.32 9.98
C ILE A 53 7.82 -17.84 9.73
N LEU A 54 6.56 -17.44 9.53
CA LEU A 54 6.17 -16.03 9.38
C LEU A 54 6.51 -15.25 10.66
N ASP A 55 6.22 -15.83 11.83
CA ASP A 55 6.54 -15.22 13.11
C ASP A 55 8.05 -15.21 13.37
N THR A 56 8.75 -16.28 13.02
CA THR A 56 10.21 -16.35 13.16
C THR A 56 10.89 -15.23 12.38
N ILE A 57 10.45 -14.96 11.14
CA ILE A 57 11.02 -13.88 10.31
C ILE A 57 10.64 -12.50 10.84
N ARG A 58 9.43 -12.30 11.39
CA ARG A 58 9.04 -11.03 12.04
C ARG A 58 9.90 -10.66 13.24
N HIS A 59 10.48 -11.65 13.92
CA HIS A 59 11.34 -11.42 15.09
C HIS A 59 12.79 -11.06 14.72
N ILE A 60 13.14 -10.99 13.42
CA ILE A 60 14.46 -10.53 12.98
C ILE A 60 14.55 -9.02 13.27
N ASP A 61 15.45 -8.65 14.20
CA ASP A 61 15.71 -7.27 14.57
C ASP A 61 17.20 -6.96 14.58
N TYR A 62 17.63 -6.13 13.66
CA TYR A 62 18.96 -5.54 13.58
C TYR A 62 18.89 -4.00 13.74
N GLY A 63 17.94 -3.51 14.54
CA GLY A 63 17.65 -2.08 14.68
C GLY A 63 17.01 -1.51 13.40
N ASN A 64 16.20 -2.31 12.71
CA ASN A 64 15.44 -1.90 11.55
C ASN A 64 14.15 -1.16 11.98
N ASN A 65 13.84 -0.05 11.32
CA ASN A 65 12.65 0.75 11.61
C ASN A 65 11.35 0.06 11.14
N LEU A 66 11.45 -0.95 10.27
CA LEU A 66 10.32 -1.70 9.73
C LEU A 66 10.50 -3.19 10.04
N PRO A 67 9.43 -3.91 10.41
CA PRO A 67 9.51 -5.35 10.62
C PRO A 67 9.89 -6.07 9.32
N VAL A 68 10.71 -7.10 9.46
CA VAL A 68 11.02 -8.01 8.35
C VAL A 68 9.81 -8.94 8.16
N THR A 69 9.34 -9.09 6.93
CA THR A 69 8.21 -9.96 6.61
C THR A 69 8.49 -10.82 5.39
N ILE A 70 7.82 -11.97 5.31
CA ILE A 70 7.83 -12.84 4.14
C ILE A 70 6.39 -13.14 3.70
N SER A 71 6.18 -13.23 2.38
CA SER A 71 4.94 -13.70 1.79
C SER A 71 5.19 -15.01 1.07
N ILE A 72 4.34 -16.02 1.28
CA ILE A 72 4.54 -17.37 0.77
C ILE A 72 3.32 -17.77 -0.06
N GLY A 73 3.55 -18.12 -1.33
CA GLY A 73 2.54 -18.73 -2.20
C GLY A 73 2.86 -20.22 -2.40
N ILE A 74 1.89 -21.09 -2.16
CA ILE A 74 2.04 -22.54 -2.28
C ILE A 74 1.01 -23.08 -3.27
N GLY A 75 1.48 -23.84 -4.26
CA GLY A 75 0.65 -24.57 -5.22
C GLY A 75 0.72 -26.07 -4.99
N ILE A 76 -0.41 -26.72 -4.90
CA ILE A 76 -0.53 -28.19 -4.71
C ILE A 76 -1.66 -28.78 -5.56
N ASP A 77 -1.59 -30.09 -5.76
CA ASP A 77 -2.61 -30.88 -6.48
C ASP A 77 -2.80 -30.49 -7.94
N GLY A 78 -1.78 -29.90 -8.57
CA GLY A 78 -1.67 -29.75 -10.01
C GLY A 78 -1.18 -31.06 -10.65
N ASP A 79 -1.57 -31.29 -11.90
CA ASP A 79 -1.20 -32.51 -12.63
C ASP A 79 0.29 -32.54 -13.00
N THR A 80 0.94 -31.37 -12.98
CA THR A 80 2.37 -31.21 -13.27
C THR A 80 3.04 -30.23 -12.29
N LEU A 81 4.38 -30.30 -12.18
CA LEU A 81 5.16 -29.32 -11.42
C LEU A 81 4.95 -27.89 -11.94
N ASN A 82 4.80 -27.73 -13.26
CA ASN A 82 4.56 -26.42 -13.86
C ASN A 82 3.17 -25.87 -13.49
N GLU A 83 2.18 -26.72 -13.38
CA GLU A 83 0.85 -26.32 -12.89
C GLU A 83 0.91 -25.91 -11.40
N ASN A 84 1.61 -26.69 -10.57
CA ASN A 84 1.83 -26.30 -9.18
C ASN A 84 2.59 -24.96 -9.08
N LEU A 85 3.54 -24.68 -9.95
CA LEU A 85 4.23 -23.39 -9.99
C LEU A 85 3.27 -22.25 -10.35
N LYS A 86 2.38 -22.44 -11.32
CA LYS A 86 1.35 -21.45 -11.67
C LYS A 86 0.39 -21.20 -10.49
N LEU A 87 -0.02 -22.27 -9.82
CA LEU A 87 -0.86 -22.17 -8.63
C LEU A 87 -0.13 -21.41 -7.50
N ALA A 88 1.16 -21.71 -7.26
CA ALA A 88 1.97 -21.02 -6.26
C ALA A 88 2.16 -19.55 -6.57
N THR A 89 2.41 -19.20 -7.84
CA THR A 89 2.53 -17.79 -8.27
C THR A 89 1.23 -17.03 -8.00
N GLY A 90 0.08 -17.58 -8.45
CA GLY A 90 -1.20 -16.93 -8.17
C GLY A 90 -1.56 -16.85 -6.68
N ALA A 91 -1.10 -17.82 -5.87
CA ALA A 91 -1.23 -17.75 -4.42
C ALA A 91 -0.36 -16.65 -3.81
N LEU A 92 0.87 -16.48 -4.32
CA LEU A 92 1.77 -15.41 -3.90
C LEU A 92 1.23 -14.02 -4.27
N ASP A 93 0.72 -13.86 -5.49
CA ASP A 93 0.11 -12.60 -5.94
C ASP A 93 -1.08 -12.25 -5.03
N LEU A 94 -1.90 -13.24 -4.67
CA LEU A 94 -3.00 -13.04 -3.73
C LEU A 94 -2.51 -12.69 -2.32
N ALA A 95 -1.43 -13.32 -1.83
CA ALA A 95 -0.82 -12.97 -0.54
C ALA A 95 -0.32 -11.52 -0.53
N LEU A 96 0.34 -11.10 -1.61
CA LEU A 96 0.86 -9.74 -1.75
C LEU A 96 -0.26 -8.72 -1.91
N GLY A 97 -1.29 -9.00 -2.72
CA GLY A 97 -2.46 -8.14 -2.89
C GLY A 97 -3.28 -7.95 -1.60
N ARG A 98 -3.14 -8.86 -0.63
CA ARG A 98 -3.75 -8.75 0.72
C ARG A 98 -2.81 -8.09 1.76
N GLY A 99 -1.75 -7.44 1.32
CA GLY A 99 -0.80 -6.74 2.17
C GLY A 99 0.45 -7.54 2.55
N GLY A 100 0.61 -8.75 2.06
CA GLY A 100 1.77 -9.61 2.37
C GLY A 100 1.75 -10.21 3.78
N ASP A 101 2.93 -10.66 4.25
CA ASP A 101 3.12 -11.21 5.59
C ASP A 101 2.20 -12.40 5.93
N GLN A 102 1.97 -13.25 4.96
CA GLN A 102 1.08 -14.41 5.06
C GLN A 102 1.49 -15.54 4.11
N ALA A 103 1.01 -16.74 4.40
CA ALA A 103 1.10 -17.88 3.51
C ALA A 103 -0.28 -18.19 2.91
N VAL A 104 -0.31 -18.43 1.62
CA VAL A 104 -1.52 -18.83 0.89
C VAL A 104 -1.26 -20.16 0.20
N VAL A 105 -2.07 -21.17 0.52
CA VAL A 105 -2.06 -22.47 -0.15
C VAL A 105 -3.19 -22.50 -1.18
N LYS A 106 -2.86 -22.80 -2.42
CA LYS A 106 -3.79 -22.87 -3.55
C LYS A 106 -3.81 -24.27 -4.14
N THR A 107 -4.99 -24.84 -4.22
CA THR A 107 -5.33 -26.00 -5.07
C THR A 107 -6.07 -25.50 -6.33
N LYS A 108 -6.48 -26.41 -7.23
CA LYS A 108 -7.33 -26.05 -8.37
C LYS A 108 -8.61 -25.32 -7.93
N ASP A 109 -9.21 -25.72 -6.81
CA ASP A 109 -10.58 -25.33 -6.44
C ASP A 109 -10.67 -24.36 -5.25
N LYS A 110 -9.61 -24.21 -4.45
CA LYS A 110 -9.69 -23.43 -3.20
C LYS A 110 -8.38 -22.76 -2.80
N PHE A 111 -8.54 -21.75 -1.95
CA PHE A 111 -7.44 -21.08 -1.24
C PHE A 111 -7.58 -21.30 0.26
N VAL A 112 -6.44 -21.46 0.93
CA VAL A 112 -6.36 -21.49 2.39
C VAL A 112 -5.29 -20.47 2.81
N PHE A 113 -5.61 -19.67 3.82
CA PHE A 113 -4.78 -18.56 4.27
C PHE A 113 -4.24 -18.82 5.66
N TYR A 114 -2.96 -18.49 5.89
CA TYR A 114 -2.28 -18.61 7.17
C TYR A 114 -1.52 -17.31 7.47
N GLY A 115 -1.54 -16.87 8.71
CA GLY A 115 -0.72 -15.75 9.22
C GLY A 115 -1.28 -14.35 9.01
N GLY A 116 -2.18 -14.11 8.09
CA GLY A 116 -2.79 -12.79 7.89
C GLY A 116 -3.65 -12.37 9.10
N LYS A 117 -3.43 -11.15 9.62
CA LYS A 117 -4.21 -10.60 10.76
C LYS A 117 -5.63 -10.13 10.37
N SER A 118 -6.27 -10.74 9.37
CA SER A 118 -7.44 -10.19 8.68
C SER A 118 -8.66 -9.86 9.56
N LYS A 119 -8.94 -10.56 10.64
CA LYS A 119 -10.12 -10.26 11.48
C LYS A 119 -9.89 -9.23 12.60
N ALA A 120 -8.68 -9.16 13.16
CA ALA A 120 -8.33 -8.18 14.18
C ALA A 120 -7.92 -6.83 13.57
N VAL A 121 -7.32 -6.86 12.37
CA VAL A 121 -6.96 -5.69 11.58
C VAL A 121 -8.22 -4.98 11.07
N GLU A 122 -9.19 -5.72 10.53
CA GLU A 122 -10.44 -5.14 9.99
C GLU A 122 -11.25 -4.33 11.03
N LYS A 123 -11.34 -4.82 12.29
CA LYS A 123 -11.96 -4.05 13.38
C LYS A 123 -11.14 -2.82 13.81
N LYS A 124 -9.80 -2.93 13.84
CA LYS A 124 -8.93 -1.78 14.16
C LYS A 124 -8.94 -0.74 13.06
N THR A 125 -8.99 -1.16 11.79
CA THR A 125 -8.99 -0.26 10.64
C THR A 125 -10.26 0.60 10.63
N LYS A 126 -11.44 0.02 10.79
CA LYS A 126 -12.72 0.79 10.82
C LYS A 126 -12.81 1.81 11.96
N VAL A 127 -12.28 1.51 13.15
CA VAL A 127 -12.22 2.48 14.24
C VAL A 127 -11.20 3.56 13.93
N LYS A 128 -10.05 3.19 13.36
CA LYS A 128 -9.01 4.14 12.96
C LYS A 128 -9.50 5.05 11.83
N SER A 129 -10.16 4.50 10.79
CA SER A 129 -10.73 5.29 9.68
C SER A 129 -11.71 6.34 10.19
N ARG A 130 -12.59 6.00 11.15
CA ARG A 130 -13.51 6.98 11.77
C ARG A 130 -12.78 8.10 12.51
N LEU A 131 -11.74 7.77 13.28
CA LEU A 131 -10.94 8.77 14.00
C LEU A 131 -10.19 9.67 13.01
N ILE A 132 -9.61 9.10 11.98
CA ILE A 132 -8.93 9.83 10.90
C ILE A 132 -9.94 10.71 10.14
N GLY A 133 -11.13 10.19 9.82
CA GLY A 133 -12.19 10.96 9.15
C GLY A 133 -12.62 12.19 9.98
N HIS A 134 -12.76 12.05 11.30
CA HIS A 134 -13.02 13.20 12.18
C HIS A 134 -11.86 14.20 12.17
N ALA A 135 -10.62 13.73 12.31
CA ALA A 135 -9.45 14.60 12.31
C ALA A 135 -9.27 15.30 10.93
N LEU A 136 -9.47 14.59 9.83
CA LEU A 136 -9.43 15.17 8.49
C LEU A 136 -10.48 16.27 8.32
N ARG A 137 -11.71 16.01 8.76
CA ARG A 137 -12.79 17.01 8.73
C ARG A 137 -12.42 18.28 9.49
N GLU A 138 -11.84 18.16 10.68
CA GLU A 138 -11.40 19.31 11.47
C GLU A 138 -10.31 20.11 10.75
N VAL A 139 -9.31 19.44 10.19
CA VAL A 139 -8.22 20.10 9.46
C VAL A 139 -8.76 20.78 8.19
N ILE A 140 -9.70 20.17 7.46
CA ILE A 140 -10.38 20.77 6.31
C ILE A 140 -11.12 22.04 6.73
N GLN A 141 -11.89 21.99 7.83
CA GLN A 141 -12.68 23.13 8.31
C GLN A 141 -11.81 24.32 8.75
N GLN A 142 -10.65 24.05 9.33
CA GLN A 142 -9.67 25.05 9.79
C GLN A 142 -8.79 25.62 8.70
N SER A 143 -8.95 25.20 7.45
CA SER A 143 -8.15 25.64 6.31
C SER A 143 -8.91 26.60 5.42
N ASP A 144 -8.24 27.47 4.67
CA ASP A 144 -8.89 28.42 3.77
C ASP A 144 -9.39 27.72 2.52
N GLN A 145 -8.57 26.83 1.97
CA GLN A 145 -8.84 26.02 0.80
C GLN A 145 -8.04 24.71 0.88
N VAL A 146 -8.35 23.78 -0.01
CA VAL A 146 -7.69 22.47 -0.03
C VAL A 146 -7.12 22.18 -1.42
N TYR A 147 -5.85 21.85 -1.49
CA TYR A 147 -5.22 21.29 -2.68
C TYR A 147 -4.94 19.81 -2.48
N ILE A 148 -5.34 19.02 -3.45
CA ILE A 148 -5.20 17.57 -3.43
C ILE A 148 -4.25 17.18 -4.55
N MET A 149 -3.27 16.34 -4.27
CA MET A 149 -2.33 15.87 -5.29
C MET A 149 -1.93 14.43 -5.05
N GLY A 150 -1.71 13.71 -6.13
CA GLY A 150 -1.13 12.38 -6.13
C GLY A 150 0.37 12.40 -6.44
N HIS A 151 0.84 11.30 -7.03
CA HIS A 151 2.21 11.18 -7.55
C HIS A 151 2.31 11.70 -9.00
N LYS A 152 3.54 12.03 -9.46
CA LYS A 152 3.87 12.64 -10.77
C LYS A 152 3.34 11.90 -12.00
N TYR A 153 3.13 10.61 -11.90
CA TYR A 153 2.58 9.78 -12.98
C TYR A 153 1.28 9.15 -12.51
N PRO A 154 0.21 9.96 -12.37
CA PRO A 154 -1.02 9.53 -11.70
C PRO A 154 -1.63 8.33 -12.41
N ASP A 155 -2.10 7.39 -11.62
CA ASP A 155 -2.88 6.25 -12.04
C ASP A 155 -4.32 6.35 -11.52
N MET A 156 -5.11 5.29 -11.73
CA MET A 156 -6.51 5.28 -11.34
C MET A 156 -6.72 5.28 -9.83
N ASP A 157 -5.75 4.77 -9.04
CA ASP A 157 -5.85 4.79 -7.58
C ASP A 157 -5.60 6.20 -7.05
N ALA A 158 -4.53 6.86 -7.49
CA ALA A 158 -4.26 8.25 -7.15
C ALA A 158 -5.42 9.17 -7.52
N MET A 159 -5.97 9.04 -8.73
CA MET A 159 -7.05 9.89 -9.22
C MET A 159 -8.38 9.62 -8.52
N GLY A 160 -8.74 8.36 -8.30
CA GLY A 160 -9.95 7.99 -7.57
C GLY A 160 -9.90 8.46 -6.11
N ALA A 161 -8.75 8.29 -5.45
CA ALA A 161 -8.52 8.79 -4.10
C ALA A 161 -8.63 10.33 -4.04
N ALA A 162 -8.02 11.03 -5.01
CA ALA A 162 -8.09 12.50 -5.08
C ALA A 162 -9.53 13.01 -5.25
N VAL A 163 -10.33 12.39 -6.12
CA VAL A 163 -11.76 12.75 -6.30
C VAL A 163 -12.55 12.44 -5.03
N GLY A 164 -12.30 11.31 -4.37
CA GLY A 164 -12.96 11.00 -3.09
C GLY A 164 -12.67 12.04 -2.02
N VAL A 165 -11.41 12.49 -1.87
CA VAL A 165 -11.05 13.57 -0.95
C VAL A 165 -11.71 14.91 -1.34
N TYR A 166 -11.80 15.20 -2.64
CA TYR A 166 -12.54 16.37 -3.13
C TYR A 166 -14.00 16.33 -2.68
N ASP A 167 -14.68 15.19 -2.80
CA ASP A 167 -16.07 15.04 -2.38
C ASP A 167 -16.23 15.19 -0.86
N ILE A 168 -15.27 14.72 -0.08
CA ILE A 168 -15.21 14.99 1.37
C ILE A 168 -15.11 16.49 1.63
N CYS A 169 -14.23 17.21 0.94
CA CYS A 169 -14.10 18.67 1.08
C CYS A 169 -15.40 19.39 0.69
N LYS A 170 -16.06 18.99 -0.38
CA LYS A 170 -17.35 19.54 -0.81
C LYS A 170 -18.45 19.29 0.24
N SER A 171 -18.47 18.12 0.87
CA SER A 171 -19.41 17.82 1.96
C SER A 171 -19.19 18.70 3.19
N CYS A 172 -17.97 19.20 3.37
CA CYS A 172 -17.60 20.17 4.41
C CYS A 172 -17.83 21.63 3.96
N ASN A 173 -18.44 21.89 2.80
CA ASN A 173 -18.58 23.22 2.18
C ASN A 173 -17.25 23.95 2.01
N LYS A 174 -16.18 23.24 1.70
CA LYS A 174 -14.85 23.80 1.52
C LYS A 174 -14.43 23.79 0.05
N THR A 175 -13.80 24.87 -0.40
CA THR A 175 -13.19 24.95 -1.72
C THR A 175 -12.01 24.01 -1.82
N ALA A 176 -12.03 23.16 -2.84
CA ALA A 176 -10.96 22.21 -3.09
C ALA A 176 -10.65 22.10 -4.59
N ASN A 177 -9.40 21.79 -4.93
CA ASN A 177 -8.96 21.52 -6.29
C ASN A 177 -7.95 20.37 -6.29
N ILE A 178 -7.93 19.62 -7.37
CA ILE A 178 -6.91 18.59 -7.63
C ILE A 178 -5.82 19.22 -8.50
N VAL A 179 -4.59 19.18 -8.02
CA VAL A 179 -3.42 19.65 -8.77
C VAL A 179 -3.00 18.55 -9.73
N LEU A 180 -3.02 18.85 -11.03
CA LEU A 180 -2.70 17.92 -12.10
C LEU A 180 -1.97 18.65 -13.22
N GLN A 181 -0.72 18.23 -13.54
CA GLN A 181 0.06 18.86 -14.61
C GLN A 181 -0.21 18.27 -15.99
N SER A 182 -0.34 16.94 -16.05
CA SER A 182 -0.51 16.25 -17.32
C SER A 182 -1.44 15.05 -17.18
N VAL A 183 -2.18 14.80 -18.24
CA VAL A 183 -3.04 13.63 -18.38
C VAL A 183 -2.26 12.57 -19.15
N ASN A 184 -2.06 11.39 -18.57
CA ASN A 184 -1.48 10.24 -19.24
C ASN A 184 -2.58 9.27 -19.72
N GLU A 185 -2.20 8.28 -20.53
CA GLU A 185 -3.12 7.31 -21.11
C GLU A 185 -3.93 6.52 -20.06
N SER A 186 -3.34 6.30 -18.87
CA SER A 186 -3.99 5.51 -17.81
C SER A 186 -5.20 6.22 -17.19
N ILE A 187 -5.23 7.54 -17.22
CA ILE A 187 -6.28 8.36 -16.57
C ILE A 187 -7.13 9.16 -17.57
N GLU A 188 -6.78 9.18 -18.86
CA GLU A 188 -7.42 10.02 -19.87
C GLU A 188 -8.94 9.79 -19.96
N ILE A 189 -9.37 8.55 -20.03
CA ILE A 189 -10.80 8.19 -20.09
C ILE A 189 -11.53 8.67 -18.84
N PHE A 190 -10.91 8.55 -17.68
CA PHE A 190 -11.48 8.98 -16.41
C PHE A 190 -11.62 10.50 -16.34
N ILE A 191 -10.59 11.25 -16.74
CA ILE A 191 -10.60 12.71 -16.77
C ILE A 191 -11.68 13.24 -17.73
N ASN A 192 -11.82 12.64 -18.92
CA ASN A 192 -12.83 13.02 -19.89
C ASN A 192 -14.24 12.84 -19.31
N LYS A 193 -14.53 11.71 -18.65
CA LYS A 193 -15.83 11.49 -18.00
C LYS A 193 -16.12 12.46 -16.86
N ILE A 194 -15.11 12.79 -16.05
CA ILE A 194 -15.27 13.78 -14.98
C ILE A 194 -15.59 15.16 -15.54
N ASN A 195 -14.90 15.58 -16.60
CA ASN A 195 -15.10 16.88 -17.23
C ASN A 195 -16.50 17.04 -17.87
N GLU A 196 -17.16 15.94 -18.26
CA GLU A 196 -18.55 15.95 -18.74
C GLU A 196 -19.56 16.27 -17.62
N ASN A 197 -19.19 16.09 -16.36
CA ASN A 197 -20.07 16.29 -15.22
C ASN A 197 -19.91 17.71 -14.63
N ASN A 198 -20.97 18.49 -14.69
CA ASN A 198 -21.00 19.86 -14.16
C ASN A 198 -20.67 19.96 -12.65
N TYR A 199 -20.85 18.89 -11.87
CA TYR A 199 -20.52 18.86 -10.46
C TYR A 199 -19.01 19.04 -10.23
N TYR A 200 -18.18 18.52 -11.13
CA TYR A 200 -16.73 18.58 -11.08
C TYR A 200 -16.12 19.72 -11.90
N LYS A 201 -16.94 20.70 -12.26
CA LYS A 201 -16.47 21.86 -13.02
C LYS A 201 -15.37 22.61 -12.25
N LYS A 202 -14.24 22.86 -12.89
CA LYS A 202 -13.03 23.45 -12.29
C LYS A 202 -12.39 22.58 -11.18
N LEU A 203 -12.54 21.26 -11.25
CA LEU A 203 -11.91 20.34 -10.31
C LEU A 203 -10.38 20.41 -10.39
N PHE A 204 -9.83 20.44 -11.62
CA PHE A 204 -8.40 20.39 -11.87
C PHE A 204 -7.81 21.78 -12.04
N ILE A 205 -6.63 22.00 -11.44
CA ILE A 205 -5.80 23.19 -11.61
C ILE A 205 -4.35 22.79 -11.92
N GLY A 206 -3.64 23.67 -12.62
CA GLY A 206 -2.22 23.50 -12.90
C GLY A 206 -1.34 23.78 -11.69
N LYS A 207 -0.09 23.37 -11.79
CA LYS A 207 0.93 23.57 -10.73
C LYS A 207 1.17 25.05 -10.44
N GLU A 208 1.32 25.87 -11.48
CA GLU A 208 1.59 27.29 -11.37
C GLU A 208 0.46 28.00 -10.63
N GLU A 209 -0.79 27.73 -11.04
CA GLU A 209 -1.98 28.28 -10.39
C GLU A 209 -2.07 27.88 -8.92
N ALA A 210 -1.74 26.63 -8.61
CA ALA A 210 -1.74 26.13 -7.24
C ALA A 210 -0.65 26.81 -6.37
N ILE A 211 0.54 27.02 -6.91
CA ILE A 211 1.65 27.70 -6.21
C ILE A 211 1.29 29.15 -5.94
N ASP A 212 0.80 29.87 -6.95
CA ASP A 212 0.50 31.31 -6.87
C ASP A 212 -0.61 31.61 -5.84
N ASN A 213 -1.54 30.68 -5.66
CA ASN A 213 -2.67 30.84 -4.74
C ASN A 213 -2.51 30.08 -3.42
N CYS A 214 -1.38 29.39 -3.22
CA CYS A 214 -1.12 28.67 -1.97
C CYS A 214 -0.78 29.63 -0.83
N THR A 215 -1.43 29.46 0.31
CA THR A 215 -1.13 30.18 1.54
C THR A 215 -0.65 29.21 2.61
N LYS A 216 -0.08 29.72 3.69
CA LYS A 216 0.29 28.89 4.85
C LYS A 216 -0.87 28.11 5.44
N ASN A 217 -2.10 28.65 5.31
CA ASN A 217 -3.33 28.05 5.81
C ASN A 217 -4.07 27.19 4.76
N THR A 218 -3.51 27.04 3.55
CA THR A 218 -3.99 26.07 2.57
C THR A 218 -3.71 24.66 3.07
N LEU A 219 -4.69 23.76 3.04
CA LEU A 219 -4.46 22.34 3.30
C LEU A 219 -3.96 21.66 2.04
N VAL A 220 -2.85 20.95 2.14
CA VAL A 220 -2.35 20.08 1.06
C VAL A 220 -2.59 18.63 1.44
N VAL A 221 -3.45 17.93 0.69
CA VAL A 221 -3.72 16.50 0.86
C VAL A 221 -2.97 15.73 -0.22
N VAL A 222 -2.03 14.90 0.23
CA VAL A 222 -1.25 14.01 -0.64
C VAL A 222 -1.88 12.63 -0.59
N VAL A 223 -2.26 12.09 -1.74
CA VAL A 223 -2.85 10.76 -1.87
C VAL A 223 -1.94 9.85 -2.69
N ASP A 224 -1.93 8.57 -2.33
CA ASP A 224 -1.26 7.49 -3.06
C ASP A 224 0.26 7.64 -3.20
N THR A 225 0.85 8.47 -2.37
CA THR A 225 2.30 8.56 -2.19
C THR A 225 2.62 9.25 -0.86
N HIS A 226 3.76 8.90 -0.29
CA HIS A 226 4.30 9.55 0.90
C HIS A 226 5.67 10.21 0.65
N ARG A 227 6.15 10.17 -0.61
CA ARG A 227 7.48 10.66 -1.01
C ARG A 227 7.40 12.08 -1.54
N PRO A 228 8.08 13.06 -0.91
CA PRO A 228 8.02 14.48 -1.33
C PRO A 228 8.40 14.68 -2.80
N ASN A 229 9.52 14.11 -3.21
CA ASN A 229 10.08 14.24 -4.56
C ASN A 229 9.28 13.50 -5.65
N TYR A 230 8.29 12.69 -5.25
CA TYR A 230 7.42 11.94 -6.16
C TYR A 230 6.00 12.52 -6.25
N THR A 231 5.67 13.53 -5.44
CA THR A 231 4.39 14.23 -5.51
C THR A 231 4.27 15.07 -6.79
N GLU A 232 3.05 15.33 -7.23
CA GLU A 232 2.74 16.14 -8.42
C GLU A 232 3.35 17.55 -8.33
N CYS A 233 3.37 18.14 -7.13
CA CYS A 233 3.93 19.46 -6.86
C CYS A 233 4.61 19.49 -5.48
N GLU A 234 5.94 19.26 -5.43
CA GLU A 234 6.69 19.26 -4.17
C GLU A 234 6.71 20.64 -3.50
N GLU A 235 6.64 21.72 -4.28
CA GLU A 235 6.69 23.09 -3.78
C GLU A 235 5.55 23.40 -2.81
N LEU A 236 4.36 22.83 -3.03
CA LEU A 236 3.22 23.02 -2.14
C LEU A 236 3.47 22.49 -0.73
N LEU A 237 4.29 21.45 -0.58
CA LEU A 237 4.66 20.92 0.73
C LEU A 237 5.52 21.88 1.55
N LYS A 238 6.17 22.83 0.89
CA LYS A 238 7.02 23.86 1.53
C LYS A 238 6.27 25.17 1.80
N LEU A 239 5.21 25.42 1.01
CA LEU A 239 4.40 26.64 1.11
C LEU A 239 3.30 26.53 2.17
N SER A 240 2.74 25.34 2.34
CA SER A 240 1.69 25.06 3.31
C SER A 240 2.27 24.60 4.65
N GLU A 241 1.66 25.05 5.74
CA GLU A 241 1.92 24.53 7.10
C GLU A 241 1.02 23.34 7.47
N LYS A 242 0.06 22.97 6.60
CA LYS A 242 -0.91 21.89 6.83
C LYS A 242 -0.83 20.85 5.73
N VAL A 243 -0.18 19.73 5.99
CA VAL A 243 -0.07 18.62 5.07
C VAL A 243 -0.74 17.38 5.65
N VAL A 244 -1.59 16.73 4.86
CA VAL A 244 -2.19 15.42 5.18
C VAL A 244 -1.68 14.42 4.17
N VAL A 245 -1.34 13.21 4.61
CA VAL A 245 -0.92 12.11 3.73
C VAL A 245 -1.83 10.91 3.92
N ILE A 246 -2.37 10.39 2.81
CA ILE A 246 -3.18 9.16 2.76
C ILE A 246 -2.51 8.23 1.75
N ASP A 247 -1.94 7.12 2.21
CA ASP A 247 -1.13 6.25 1.36
C ASP A 247 -1.11 4.80 1.87
N HIS A 248 -1.08 3.83 0.95
CA HIS A 248 -1.01 2.41 1.25
C HIS A 248 0.34 1.77 0.89
N HIS A 249 1.23 2.48 0.24
CA HIS A 249 2.52 1.96 -0.18
C HIS A 249 3.43 1.68 1.01
N ARG A 250 4.34 0.72 0.87
CA ARG A 250 5.36 0.45 1.89
C ARG A 250 6.25 1.67 2.09
N ARG A 251 6.41 2.06 3.34
CA ARG A 251 7.19 3.24 3.72
C ARG A 251 8.64 3.14 3.23
N GLY A 252 9.05 4.12 2.44
CA GLY A 252 10.42 4.29 1.99
C GLY A 252 11.31 5.03 2.99
N VAL A 253 12.58 5.23 2.64
CA VAL A 253 13.52 6.03 3.44
C VAL A 253 13.14 7.51 3.42
N GLU A 254 12.69 8.00 2.28
CA GLU A 254 12.21 9.37 2.08
C GLU A 254 10.70 9.41 2.22
N PHE A 255 10.21 10.23 3.14
CA PHE A 255 8.77 10.42 3.34
C PHE A 255 8.49 11.82 3.91
N ILE A 256 7.25 12.27 3.78
CA ILE A 256 6.76 13.54 4.32
C ILE A 256 6.68 13.41 5.84
N ASN A 257 7.61 14.07 6.56
CA ASN A 257 7.75 13.95 8.02
C ASN A 257 6.77 14.84 8.79
N ASP A 258 6.50 16.04 8.28
CA ASP A 258 5.80 17.11 9.01
C ASP A 258 4.30 17.14 8.68
N ALA A 259 3.71 15.99 8.31
CA ALA A 259 2.29 15.89 8.07
C ALA A 259 1.50 16.05 9.40
N VAL A 260 0.51 16.97 9.40
CA VAL A 260 -0.41 17.18 10.55
C VAL A 260 -1.34 15.97 10.76
N LEU A 261 -1.58 15.19 9.68
CA LEU A 261 -2.31 13.94 9.73
C LEU A 261 -1.69 12.93 8.75
N LEU A 262 -1.39 11.75 9.25
CA LEU A 262 -0.86 10.64 8.46
C LEU A 262 -1.80 9.44 8.56
N PHE A 263 -2.46 9.10 7.47
CA PHE A 263 -3.22 7.87 7.33
C PHE A 263 -2.48 6.93 6.36
N HIS A 264 -1.70 6.04 6.93
CA HIS A 264 -0.84 5.12 6.19
C HIS A 264 -1.12 3.68 6.63
N GLU A 265 -1.59 2.84 5.70
CA GLU A 265 -2.00 1.46 5.94
C GLU A 265 -1.51 0.53 4.84
N ILE A 266 -0.46 -0.21 5.10
CA ILE A 266 0.18 -1.11 4.12
C ILE A 266 -0.60 -2.41 3.86
N TYR A 267 -1.70 -2.65 4.57
CA TYR A 267 -2.52 -3.88 4.44
C TYR A 267 -3.82 -3.65 3.67
N VAL A 268 -4.03 -2.45 3.18
CA VAL A 268 -5.18 -2.06 2.35
C VAL A 268 -4.81 -2.24 0.87
N SER A 269 -5.77 -2.58 0.03
CA SER A 269 -5.53 -2.89 -1.38
C SER A 269 -5.21 -1.66 -2.21
N SER A 270 -5.74 -0.49 -1.82
CA SER A 270 -5.60 0.76 -2.56
C SER A 270 -5.85 1.97 -1.66
N THR A 271 -5.35 3.13 -2.07
CA THR A 271 -5.64 4.40 -1.43
C THR A 271 -7.12 4.80 -1.61
N CYS A 272 -7.74 4.41 -2.74
CA CYS A 272 -9.18 4.57 -2.96
C CYS A 272 -10.02 3.87 -1.88
N GLU A 273 -9.65 2.64 -1.51
CA GLU A 273 -10.32 1.91 -0.42
C GLU A 273 -10.24 2.70 0.89
N MET A 274 -9.06 3.22 1.24
CA MET A 274 -8.85 4.03 2.44
C MET A 274 -9.72 5.29 2.46
N VAL A 275 -9.78 6.02 1.34
CA VAL A 275 -10.59 7.24 1.22
C VAL A 275 -12.08 6.94 1.29
N THR A 276 -12.52 5.80 0.73
CA THR A 276 -13.93 5.39 0.77
C THR A 276 -14.41 5.08 2.19
N GLU A 277 -13.51 4.71 3.10
CA GLU A 277 -13.82 4.45 4.50
C GLU A 277 -13.86 5.72 5.38
N LEU A 278 -13.41 6.88 4.86
CA LEU A 278 -13.39 8.17 5.59
C LEU A 278 -14.71 8.91 5.46
#